data_ad81f02e9f2412011467fc0ea56f80e3
#
_entry.id   ad81f02e9f2412011467fc0ea56f80e3
#
_cell.length_a   1.000
_cell.length_b   1.000
_cell.length_c   1.000
_cell.angle_alpha   90.00
_cell.angle_beta   90.00
_cell.angle_gamma   90.00
#
_symmetry.space_group_name_H-M   'P 1'
#
loop_
_entity.id
_entity.type
_entity.pdbx_description
1 polymer ?
#
loop_
_entity_poly.entity_id
_entity_poly.type
_entity_poly.pdbx_seq_one_letter_code
_entity_poly.pdbx_strand_id
1 'polypeptide(L)'
;MRGVVSPRRISPEEFESYVEEALASIPDRFRAYLENAVVVVEEEPSDEDYEQTDTPEDQELFGIFRGVPFFDRGSSVSSLPAQVVIFRGPILRNCSTRGEGVREIRDTVVHEIGHVLGLDDEEMPY
;
A
#
# COMPACT_ATOMS: atom_id res chain seq x y z
N MET A 1 28.47 -4.86 -4.68
CA MET A 1 27.63 -3.74 -4.30
C MET A 1 26.62 -4.12 -3.23
N ARG A 2 26.67 -3.42 -2.15
CA ARG A 2 25.81 -3.79 -1.09
C ARG A 2 24.65 -2.90 -1.04
N GLY A 3 23.47 -3.34 -0.66
CA GLY A 3 22.29 -2.53 -0.49
C GLY A 3 21.46 -2.31 -1.73
N VAL A 4 21.97 -2.63 -2.89
CA VAL A 4 21.20 -2.51 -4.13
C VAL A 4 20.52 -3.83 -4.40
N VAL A 5 19.23 -3.79 -4.68
CA VAL A 5 18.43 -4.98 -4.85
C VAL A 5 17.80 -4.99 -6.22
N SER A 6 17.94 -6.10 -6.92
CA SER A 6 17.28 -6.29 -8.19
C SER A 6 15.88 -6.84 -7.95
N PRO A 7 14.85 -6.28 -8.61
CA PRO A 7 13.49 -6.80 -8.42
C PRO A 7 13.39 -8.30 -8.67
N ARG A 8 14.21 -8.81 -9.57
CA ARG A 8 14.15 -10.23 -9.91
C ARG A 8 14.72 -11.12 -8.85
N ARG A 9 15.49 -10.54 -7.91
CA ARG A 9 16.14 -11.34 -6.87
C ARG A 9 15.41 -11.32 -5.55
N ILE A 10 14.36 -10.53 -5.45
CA ILE A 10 13.60 -10.46 -4.21
C ILE A 10 12.52 -11.50 -4.26
N SER A 11 12.58 -12.48 -3.38
CA SER A 11 11.56 -13.51 -3.32
C SER A 11 10.27 -12.95 -2.72
N PRO A 12 9.13 -13.62 -2.96
CA PRO A 12 7.90 -13.19 -2.31
C PRO A 12 8.01 -13.17 -0.79
N GLU A 13 8.71 -14.14 -0.20
CA GLU A 13 8.88 -14.17 1.24
C GLU A 13 9.70 -13.00 1.74
N GLU A 14 10.70 -12.64 0.97
CA GLU A 14 11.54 -11.50 1.34
C GLU A 14 10.75 -10.20 1.25
N PHE A 15 9.94 -10.06 0.22
CA PHE A 15 9.11 -8.88 0.09
C PHE A 15 8.07 -8.82 1.21
N GLU A 16 7.53 -9.96 1.63
CA GLU A 16 6.63 -9.98 2.78
C GLU A 16 7.29 -9.46 4.03
N SER A 17 8.58 -9.74 4.21
CA SER A 17 9.28 -9.22 5.38
C SER A 17 9.41 -7.71 5.31
N TYR A 18 9.53 -7.15 4.12
CA TYR A 18 9.51 -5.69 3.94
C TYR A 18 8.16 -5.13 4.39
N VAL A 19 7.08 -5.80 3.99
CA VAL A 19 5.74 -5.35 4.34
C VAL A 19 5.54 -5.40 5.85
N GLU A 20 5.97 -6.50 6.49
CA GLU A 20 5.83 -6.63 7.93
C GLU A 20 6.57 -5.52 8.67
N GLU A 21 7.78 -5.25 8.23
CA GLU A 21 8.57 -4.19 8.86
C GLU A 21 7.92 -2.83 8.66
N ALA A 22 7.42 -2.58 7.47
CA ALA A 22 6.75 -1.32 7.17
C ALA A 22 5.52 -1.13 8.04
N LEU A 23 4.69 -2.17 8.15
CA LEU A 23 3.47 -2.08 8.94
C LEU A 23 3.78 -1.86 10.41
N ALA A 24 4.87 -2.44 10.91
CA ALA A 24 5.24 -2.29 12.30
C ALA A 24 5.67 -0.85 12.62
N SER A 25 6.04 -0.07 11.59
CA SER A 25 6.51 1.29 11.81
C SER A 25 5.42 2.34 11.60
N ILE A 26 4.20 1.92 11.28
CA ILE A 26 3.10 2.85 11.04
C ILE A 26 2.61 3.43 12.36
N PRO A 27 2.32 4.75 12.40
CA PRO A 27 1.79 5.35 13.64
C PRO A 27 0.50 4.69 14.11
N ASP A 28 0.34 4.66 15.42
CA ASP A 28 -0.77 3.91 16.04
C ASP A 28 -2.13 4.30 15.52
N ARG A 29 -2.35 5.57 15.26
CA ARG A 29 -3.68 6.01 14.79
C ARG A 29 -4.04 5.41 13.44
N PHE A 30 -3.03 5.10 12.62
CA PHE A 30 -3.29 4.45 11.34
C PHE A 30 -3.36 2.94 11.49
N ARG A 31 -2.66 2.40 12.47
CA ARG A 31 -2.67 0.95 12.68
C ARG A 31 -4.05 0.45 13.09
N ALA A 32 -4.80 1.26 13.82
CA ALA A 32 -6.15 0.87 14.20
C ALA A 32 -7.01 0.60 12.98
N TYR A 33 -6.75 1.31 11.90
CA TYR A 33 -7.48 1.09 10.66
C TYR A 33 -7.14 -0.23 10.02
N LEU A 34 -5.89 -0.66 10.17
CA LEU A 34 -5.45 -1.91 9.58
C LEU A 34 -6.08 -3.12 10.23
N GLU A 35 -6.61 -2.98 11.43
CA GLU A 35 -7.27 -4.09 12.10
C GLU A 35 -8.52 -4.52 11.35
N ASN A 36 -9.09 -3.62 10.57
CA ASN A 36 -10.30 -3.91 9.81
C ASN A 36 -10.04 -4.02 8.31
N ALA A 37 -8.78 -4.17 7.94
CA ALA A 37 -8.40 -4.24 6.55
C ALA A 37 -7.42 -5.40 6.36
N VAL A 38 -7.33 -5.86 5.13
CA VAL A 38 -6.37 -6.90 4.77
C VAL A 38 -5.32 -6.25 3.88
N VAL A 39 -4.06 -6.51 4.15
CA VAL A 39 -2.99 -6.03 3.30
C VAL A 39 -2.64 -7.15 2.32
N VAL A 40 -2.71 -6.84 1.04
CA VAL A 40 -2.53 -7.81 -0.03
C VAL A 40 -1.40 -7.34 -0.93
N VAL A 41 -0.58 -8.27 -1.39
CA VAL A 41 0.50 -7.95 -2.32
C VAL A 41 0.14 -8.51 -3.69
N GLU A 42 0.20 -7.65 -4.70
CA GLU A 42 0.03 -8.07 -6.10
C GLU A 42 1.25 -7.64 -6.87
N GLU A 43 1.47 -8.25 -8.02
CA GLU A 43 2.67 -7.96 -8.79
C GLU A 43 2.59 -6.61 -9.49
N GLU A 44 1.54 -6.38 -10.26
CA GLU A 44 1.41 -5.16 -11.06
C GLU A 44 -0.02 -4.66 -11.00
N PRO A 45 -0.21 -3.34 -11.05
CA PRO A 45 -1.56 -2.80 -11.13
C PRO A 45 -2.18 -3.10 -12.49
N SER A 46 -3.49 -3.21 -12.50
CA SER A 46 -4.24 -3.36 -13.74
C SER A 46 -4.57 -1.99 -14.31
N ASP A 47 -5.07 -1.99 -15.55
CA ASP A 47 -5.52 -0.74 -16.16
C ASP A 47 -6.64 -0.12 -15.32
N GLU A 48 -7.52 -0.95 -14.79
CA GLU A 48 -8.61 -0.48 -13.94
C GLU A 48 -8.08 0.21 -12.70
N ASP A 49 -7.02 -0.32 -12.11
CA ASP A 49 -6.41 0.29 -10.93
C ASP A 49 -5.91 1.70 -11.25
N TYR A 50 -5.29 1.87 -12.41
CA TYR A 50 -4.82 3.20 -12.81
C TYR A 50 -5.99 4.15 -13.05
N GLU A 51 -7.06 3.66 -13.63
CA GLU A 51 -8.23 4.49 -13.88
C GLU A 51 -8.89 4.95 -12.59
N GLN A 52 -9.00 4.04 -11.64
CA GLN A 52 -9.68 4.36 -10.39
C GLN A 52 -8.92 5.36 -9.54
N THR A 53 -7.61 5.43 -9.70
CA THR A 53 -6.80 6.32 -8.88
C THR A 53 -6.41 7.59 -9.62
N ASP A 54 -6.83 7.74 -10.87
CA ASP A 54 -6.46 8.91 -11.68
C ASP A 54 -4.94 9.06 -11.78
N THR A 55 -4.23 7.96 -11.75
CA THR A 55 -2.78 7.99 -11.82
C THR A 55 -2.36 8.22 -13.27
N PRO A 56 -1.53 9.23 -13.55
CA PRO A 56 -1.06 9.44 -14.91
C PRO A 56 -0.31 8.24 -15.45
N GLU A 57 -0.39 8.03 -16.76
CA GLU A 57 0.22 6.88 -17.39
C GLU A 57 1.73 6.82 -17.23
N ASP A 58 2.36 7.96 -17.05
CA ASP A 58 3.82 8.00 -16.88
C ASP A 58 4.26 7.83 -15.44
N GLN A 59 3.33 7.57 -14.53
CA GLN A 59 3.66 7.32 -13.13
C GLN A 59 3.27 5.92 -12.74
N GLU A 60 4.03 5.34 -11.85
CA GLU A 60 3.72 4.00 -11.36
C GLU A 60 2.88 4.06 -10.11
N LEU A 61 1.93 3.16 -10.02
CA LEU A 61 1.04 3.07 -8.87
C LEU A 61 1.62 2.07 -7.89
N PHE A 62 1.86 2.49 -6.65
CA PHE A 62 2.48 1.62 -5.65
C PHE A 62 1.46 0.90 -4.79
N GLY A 63 0.25 1.41 -4.70
CA GLY A 63 -0.79 0.75 -3.92
C GLY A 63 -2.14 1.34 -4.18
N ILE A 64 -3.17 0.65 -3.71
CA ILE A 64 -4.54 1.10 -3.89
C ILE A 64 -5.39 0.52 -2.78
N PHE A 65 -6.42 1.25 -2.39
CA PHE A 65 -7.40 0.77 -1.44
C PHE A 65 -8.57 0.18 -2.22
N ARG A 66 -8.97 -1.03 -1.86
CA ARG A 66 -10.11 -1.70 -2.48
C ARG A 66 -11.07 -2.17 -1.41
N GLY A 67 -12.35 -2.22 -1.76
CA GLY A 67 -13.37 -2.74 -0.88
C GLY A 67 -14.36 -1.69 -0.51
N VAL A 68 -15.27 -2.04 0.37
CA VAL A 68 -16.36 -1.16 0.77
C VAL A 68 -15.89 -0.34 1.96
N PRO A 69 -15.96 1.00 1.86
CA PRO A 69 -15.55 1.84 2.99
C PRO A 69 -16.40 1.56 4.21
N PHE A 70 -15.80 1.76 5.38
CA PHE A 70 -16.50 1.51 6.61
C PHE A 70 -17.78 2.29 6.77
N PHE A 71 -17.82 3.52 6.31
CA PHE A 71 -19.00 4.33 6.49
C PHE A 71 -20.17 3.88 5.61
N ASP A 72 -19.96 2.93 4.75
CA ASP A 72 -21.03 2.40 3.92
C ASP A 72 -21.74 1.27 4.57
N ARG A 73 -21.56 1.10 5.81
CA ARG A 73 -22.10 0.01 6.47
C ARG A 73 -23.51 0.08 6.72
N GLY A 74 -24.25 1.08 6.38
CA GLY A 74 -25.68 1.08 6.47
C GLY A 74 -26.27 -0.10 5.77
N SER A 75 -25.59 -0.60 4.81
CA SER A 75 -26.01 -1.79 4.12
C SER A 75 -25.72 -2.98 5.00
N SER A 76 -26.69 -3.79 5.20
CA SER A 76 -26.48 -4.98 5.99
C SER A 76 -25.79 -6.06 5.21
N VAL A 77 -25.61 -5.88 3.96
CA VAL A 77 -24.93 -6.86 3.16
C VAL A 77 -23.50 -6.89 3.61
N SER A 78 -23.04 -8.04 3.92
CA SER A 78 -21.71 -8.19 4.33
C SER A 78 -20.79 -7.72 3.28
N SER A 79 -20.06 -6.78 3.60
CA SER A 79 -19.12 -6.28 2.67
C SER A 79 -17.88 -7.11 2.72
N LEU A 80 -17.17 -7.12 1.64
CA LEU A 80 -15.85 -7.68 1.62
C LEU A 80 -14.96 -6.85 2.53
N PRO A 81 -14.00 -7.44 3.18
CA PRO A 81 -13.05 -6.67 3.96
C PRO A 81 -12.37 -5.64 3.09
N ALA A 82 -12.10 -4.50 3.66
CA ALA A 82 -11.31 -3.51 2.97
C ALA A 82 -9.91 -4.07 2.72
N GLN A 83 -9.37 -3.77 1.55
CA GLN A 83 -8.04 -4.24 1.19
C GLN A 83 -7.14 -3.06 0.89
N VAL A 84 -5.93 -3.11 1.44
CA VAL A 84 -4.86 -2.22 1.02
C VAL A 84 -3.94 -3.08 0.17
N VAL A 85 -3.89 -2.79 -1.12
CA VAL A 85 -3.11 -3.58 -2.05
C VAL A 85 -1.79 -2.88 -2.31
N ILE A 86 -0.70 -3.62 -2.22
CA ILE A 86 0.64 -3.11 -2.46
C ILE A 86 1.17 -3.79 -3.71
N PHE A 87 1.67 -3.00 -4.65
CA PHE A 87 2.16 -3.53 -5.92
C PHE A 87 3.66 -3.71 -5.85
N ARG A 88 4.07 -4.96 -5.81
CA ARG A 88 5.46 -5.34 -5.62
C ARG A 88 6.36 -4.86 -6.75
N GLY A 89 5.93 -5.03 -7.99
CA GLY A 89 6.76 -4.65 -9.15
C GLY A 89 7.14 -3.18 -9.15
N PRO A 90 6.16 -2.28 -9.09
CA PRO A 90 6.47 -0.86 -9.07
C PRO A 90 7.37 -0.46 -7.91
N ILE A 91 7.13 -1.00 -6.73
CA ILE A 91 7.95 -0.64 -5.57
C ILE A 91 9.39 -1.08 -5.78
N LEU A 92 9.59 -2.32 -6.22
CA LEU A 92 10.95 -2.82 -6.39
C LEU A 92 11.68 -2.13 -7.52
N ARG A 93 10.97 -1.69 -8.55
CA ARG A 93 11.60 -0.97 -9.65
C ARG A 93 12.07 0.41 -9.23
N ASN A 94 11.49 0.96 -8.19
CA ASN A 94 11.77 2.33 -7.77
C ASN A 94 12.58 2.42 -6.48
N CYS A 95 13.00 1.29 -5.94
CA CYS A 95 13.77 1.26 -4.70
C CYS A 95 15.05 0.47 -4.93
N SER A 96 16.14 0.97 -4.38
CA SER A 96 17.45 0.33 -4.55
C SER A 96 17.89 -0.45 -3.33
N THR A 97 17.30 -0.18 -2.18
CA THR A 97 17.71 -0.84 -0.94
C THR A 97 16.48 -1.31 -0.18
N ARG A 98 16.71 -2.21 0.76
CA ARG A 98 15.63 -2.68 1.63
C ARG A 98 14.98 -1.52 2.37
N GLY A 99 15.80 -0.61 2.89
CA GLY A 99 15.26 0.53 3.64
C GLY A 99 14.34 1.40 2.80
N GLU A 100 14.72 1.63 1.55
CA GLU A 100 13.86 2.40 0.65
C GLU A 100 12.55 1.68 0.38
N GLY A 101 12.63 0.35 0.18
CA GLY A 101 11.41 -0.42 -0.05
C GLY A 101 10.48 -0.41 1.13
N VAL A 102 11.02 -0.58 2.32
CA VAL A 102 10.22 -0.56 3.54
C VAL A 102 9.54 0.80 3.72
N ARG A 103 10.29 1.88 3.50
CA ARG A 103 9.72 3.23 3.64
C ARG A 103 8.65 3.48 2.59
N GLU A 104 8.88 3.03 1.36
CA GLU A 104 7.89 3.24 0.31
C GLU A 104 6.60 2.50 0.62
N ILE A 105 6.70 1.28 1.13
CA ILE A 105 5.51 0.53 1.51
C ILE A 105 4.78 1.24 2.64
N ARG A 106 5.51 1.69 3.66
CA ARG A 106 4.90 2.41 4.76
C ARG A 106 4.17 3.64 4.28
N ASP A 107 4.84 4.45 3.46
CA ASP A 107 4.26 5.70 2.98
C ASP A 107 3.02 5.43 2.13
N THR A 108 3.08 4.39 1.30
CA THR A 108 1.97 4.02 0.46
C THR A 108 0.75 3.61 1.28
N VAL A 109 0.96 2.75 2.29
CA VAL A 109 -0.14 2.29 3.13
C VAL A 109 -0.74 3.47 3.89
N VAL A 110 0.09 4.33 4.46
CA VAL A 110 -0.40 5.47 5.22
C VAL A 110 -1.18 6.43 4.32
N HIS A 111 -0.70 6.66 3.10
CA HIS A 111 -1.41 7.53 2.17
C HIS A 111 -2.78 6.96 1.82
N GLU A 112 -2.86 5.66 1.56
CA GLU A 112 -4.14 5.05 1.20
C GLU A 112 -5.12 5.12 2.37
N ILE A 113 -4.65 4.83 3.56
CA ILE A 113 -5.51 4.95 4.74
C ILE A 113 -5.93 6.39 4.94
N GLY A 114 -5.01 7.31 4.77
CA GLY A 114 -5.32 8.74 4.94
C GLY A 114 -6.39 9.20 3.98
N HIS A 115 -6.35 8.73 2.73
CA HIS A 115 -7.37 9.10 1.76
C HIS A 115 -8.75 8.61 2.20
N VAL A 116 -8.81 7.41 2.75
CA VAL A 116 -10.07 6.86 3.25
C VAL A 116 -10.58 7.68 4.41
N LEU A 117 -9.67 8.18 5.23
CA LEU A 117 -10.04 9.01 6.37
C LEU A 117 -10.37 10.45 5.99
N GLY A 118 -10.11 10.83 4.75
CA GLY A 118 -10.35 12.19 4.31
C GLY A 118 -9.25 13.17 4.70
N LEU A 119 -8.07 12.68 5.02
CA LEU A 119 -6.95 13.56 5.37
C LEU A 119 -6.35 14.16 4.12
N ASP A 120 -5.91 15.41 4.22
CA ASP A 120 -5.18 16.02 3.12
C ASP A 120 -3.67 15.81 3.35
N ASP A 121 -2.87 16.26 2.38
CA ASP A 121 -1.43 16.01 2.43
C ASP A 121 -0.78 16.64 3.65
N GLU A 122 -1.30 17.75 4.14
CA GLU A 122 -0.70 18.40 5.29
C GLU A 122 -0.94 17.62 6.57
N GLU A 123 -1.97 16.81 6.59
CA GLU A 123 -2.31 16.03 7.78
C GLU A 123 -1.60 14.68 7.79
N MET A 124 -0.94 14.34 6.71
CA MET A 124 -0.23 13.06 6.62
C MET A 124 1.10 13.14 7.34
N PRO A 125 1.52 12.07 8.01
CA PRO A 125 2.81 12.08 8.70
C PRO A 125 4.00 11.95 7.76
N TYR A 126 3.76 11.54 6.52
CA TYR A 126 4.84 11.33 5.57
C TYR A 126 4.57 12.02 4.25
#